data_317c84eeb93425b3045e69b168b84009
#
_entry.id   317c84eeb93425b3045e69b168b84009
#
_cell.length_a   1.000
_cell.length_b   1.000
_cell.length_c   1.000
_cell.angle_alpha   90.00
_cell.angle_beta   90.00
_cell.angle_gamma   90.00
#
_symmetry.space_group_name_H-M   'P 1'
#
loop_
_entity.id
_entity.type
_entity.pdbx_description
1 polymer ?
#
loop_
_entity_poly.entity_id
_entity_poly.type
_entity_poly.pdbx_seq_one_letter_code
_entity_poly.pdbx_strand_id
1 'polypeptide(L)'
;MDYQLPLSEKDCLRLIQEMIGIAKQEQKDDGRGWILWGWLLLLASICSLLSNLLSWNLPQYTFWNAFGIISIVYFIYIIVKYFFFRIKADVKTYTKDILHKLNLGFIISMFFIIVTVNLKILEVNVGFILLINLYGFRILMQGSALNFRPFIIGAVICWVMALVGLFFYSYNWIMAVHAIAVLFGYIIPGHLANQDFNKTKITLTEGNQYSV
;
A
#
# COMPACT_ATOMS: atom_id res chain seq x y z
N MET A 1 35.40 14.99 -33.82
CA MET A 1 33.96 15.13 -34.12
C MET A 1 33.44 13.76 -34.48
N ASP A 2 32.92 13.04 -33.47
CA ASP A 2 32.30 11.72 -33.71
C ASP A 2 30.95 11.96 -34.36
N TYR A 3 30.86 11.70 -35.65
CA TYR A 3 29.59 11.59 -36.37
C TYR A 3 28.89 10.34 -35.86
N GLN A 4 27.98 10.50 -34.92
CA GLN A 4 27.02 9.46 -34.61
C GLN A 4 26.20 9.19 -35.89
N LEU A 5 26.35 8.02 -36.46
CA LEU A 5 25.51 7.56 -37.58
C LEU A 5 24.04 7.70 -37.19
N PRO A 6 23.18 8.24 -38.07
CA PRO A 6 21.75 8.33 -37.78
C PRO A 6 21.21 6.94 -37.47
N LEU A 7 20.53 6.83 -36.29
CA LEU A 7 19.85 5.58 -35.89
C LEU A 7 18.96 5.11 -37.03
N SER A 8 19.05 3.82 -37.37
CA SER A 8 18.16 3.21 -38.36
C SER A 8 16.70 3.38 -37.90
N GLU A 9 15.75 3.49 -38.86
CA GLU A 9 14.31 3.54 -38.52
C GLU A 9 13.88 2.36 -37.65
N LYS A 10 14.46 1.18 -37.83
CA LYS A 10 14.24 0.00 -36.99
C LYS A 10 14.75 0.20 -35.56
N ASP A 11 15.89 0.85 -35.38
CA ASP A 11 16.44 1.14 -34.05
C ASP A 11 15.61 2.19 -33.32
N CYS A 12 15.10 3.19 -34.03
CA CYS A 12 14.16 4.17 -33.48
C CYS A 12 12.84 3.52 -33.02
N LEU A 13 12.26 2.64 -33.83
CA LEU A 13 11.03 1.90 -33.45
C LEU A 13 11.27 0.98 -32.26
N ARG A 14 12.41 0.29 -32.21
CA ARG A 14 12.80 -0.56 -31.08
C ARG A 14 12.93 0.27 -29.80
N LEU A 15 13.61 1.40 -29.87
CA LEU A 15 13.77 2.31 -28.72
C LEU A 15 12.42 2.82 -28.21
N ILE A 16 11.52 3.20 -29.12
CA ILE A 16 10.15 3.65 -28.77
C ILE A 16 9.37 2.51 -28.09
N GLN A 17 9.44 1.28 -28.63
CA GLN A 17 8.78 0.11 -28.01
C GLN A 17 9.34 -0.20 -26.63
N GLU A 18 10.65 -0.11 -26.44
CA GLU A 18 11.31 -0.29 -25.16
C GLU A 18 10.88 0.78 -24.15
N MET A 19 10.84 2.07 -24.55
CA MET A 19 10.37 3.15 -23.72
C MET A 19 8.89 2.99 -23.32
N ILE A 20 8.03 2.55 -24.25
CA ILE A 20 6.62 2.24 -23.95
C ILE A 20 6.52 1.06 -22.98
N GLY A 21 7.36 0.03 -23.14
CA GLY A 21 7.43 -1.12 -22.23
C GLY A 21 7.81 -0.71 -20.81
N ILE A 22 8.86 0.09 -20.66
CA ILE A 22 9.31 0.64 -19.39
C ILE A 22 8.20 1.51 -18.74
N ALA A 23 7.58 2.40 -19.50
CA ALA A 23 6.50 3.26 -19.01
C ALA A 23 5.29 2.43 -18.53
N LYS A 24 4.91 1.37 -19.25
CA LYS A 24 3.85 0.44 -18.82
C LYS A 24 4.20 -0.31 -17.54
N GLN A 25 5.46 -0.75 -17.40
CA GLN A 25 5.92 -1.45 -16.20
C GLN A 25 5.98 -0.51 -14.98
N GLU A 26 6.38 0.75 -15.19
CA GLU A 26 6.40 1.77 -14.15
C GLU A 26 5.01 2.18 -13.65
N GLN A 27 3.97 2.01 -14.46
CA GLN A 27 2.58 2.24 -14.09
C GLN A 27 1.98 1.10 -13.25
N LYS A 28 2.71 0.00 -13.02
CA LYS A 28 2.22 -1.13 -12.23
C LYS A 28 2.88 -1.19 -10.87
N ASP A 29 2.06 -1.47 -9.86
CA ASP A 29 2.51 -1.73 -8.48
C ASP A 29 2.87 -3.22 -8.36
N ASP A 30 4.00 -3.55 -7.73
CA ASP A 30 4.39 -4.93 -7.47
C ASP A 30 3.52 -5.61 -6.38
N GLY A 31 2.67 -4.87 -5.70
CA GLY A 31 1.73 -5.33 -4.69
C GLY A 31 2.36 -5.82 -3.37
N ARG A 32 3.68 -6.00 -3.32
CA ARG A 32 4.37 -6.59 -2.16
C ARG A 32 4.19 -5.78 -0.88
N GLY A 33 4.27 -4.45 -0.99
CA GLY A 33 4.05 -3.55 0.12
C GLY A 33 2.63 -3.66 0.69
N TRP A 34 1.62 -3.79 -0.19
CA TRP A 34 0.22 -3.95 0.20
C TRP A 34 -0.03 -5.27 0.91
N ILE A 35 0.56 -6.36 0.39
CA ILE A 35 0.47 -7.70 0.99
C ILE A 35 1.12 -7.71 2.37
N LEU A 36 2.35 -7.20 2.51
CA LEU A 36 3.08 -7.18 3.77
C LEU A 36 2.33 -6.40 4.86
N TRP A 37 1.97 -5.15 4.55
CA TRP A 37 1.25 -4.30 5.51
C TRP A 37 -0.15 -4.83 5.79
N GLY A 38 -0.83 -5.37 4.78
CA GLY A 38 -2.13 -6.01 4.94
C GLY A 38 -2.08 -7.18 5.93
N TRP A 39 -1.12 -8.09 5.81
CA TRP A 39 -0.96 -9.20 6.74
C TRP A 39 -0.63 -8.74 8.16
N LEU A 40 0.25 -7.75 8.33
CA LEU A 40 0.57 -7.21 9.66
C LEU A 40 -0.67 -6.59 10.34
N LEU A 41 -1.44 -5.80 9.60
CA LEU A 41 -2.69 -5.20 10.11
C LEU A 41 -3.75 -6.25 10.40
N LEU A 42 -3.90 -7.26 9.53
CA LEU A 42 -4.85 -8.36 9.73
C LEU A 42 -4.52 -9.17 10.98
N LEU A 43 -3.25 -9.55 11.15
CA LEU A 43 -2.79 -10.28 12.33
C LEU A 43 -3.01 -9.46 13.60
N ALA A 44 -2.68 -8.18 13.62
CA ALA A 44 -2.93 -7.31 14.77
C ALA A 44 -4.41 -7.28 15.14
N SER A 45 -5.32 -7.18 14.15
CA SER A 45 -6.77 -7.16 14.37
C SER A 45 -7.31 -8.49 14.87
N ILE A 46 -6.93 -9.61 14.22
CA ILE A 46 -7.41 -10.93 14.59
C ILE A 46 -6.88 -11.33 15.97
N CYS A 47 -5.59 -11.12 16.24
CA CYS A 47 -5.02 -11.42 17.56
C CYS A 47 -5.66 -10.57 18.67
N SER A 48 -5.95 -9.29 18.40
CA SER A 48 -6.66 -8.43 19.35
C SER A 48 -8.10 -8.92 19.62
N LEU A 49 -8.80 -9.34 18.56
CA LEU A 49 -10.14 -9.91 18.66
C LEU A 49 -10.13 -11.22 19.46
N LEU A 50 -9.25 -12.15 19.13
CA LEU A 50 -9.13 -13.45 19.79
C LEU A 50 -8.70 -13.29 21.26
N SER A 51 -7.75 -12.41 21.56
CA SER A 51 -7.31 -12.13 22.92
C SER A 51 -8.45 -11.69 23.82
N ASN A 52 -9.34 -10.86 23.28
CA ASN A 52 -10.49 -10.37 24.03
C ASN A 52 -11.61 -11.43 24.17
N LEU A 53 -11.87 -12.20 23.10
CA LEU A 53 -12.90 -13.27 23.12
C LEU A 53 -12.48 -14.46 24.00
N LEU A 54 -11.20 -14.82 23.98
CA LEU A 54 -10.65 -15.92 24.79
C LEU A 54 -10.21 -15.47 26.19
N SER A 55 -10.46 -14.21 26.54
CA SER A 55 -10.11 -13.61 27.85
C SER A 55 -8.65 -13.86 28.24
N TRP A 56 -7.73 -13.71 27.28
CA TRP A 56 -6.30 -13.77 27.59
C TRP A 56 -5.95 -12.64 28.55
N ASN A 57 -5.18 -12.93 29.59
CA ASN A 57 -4.74 -11.94 30.60
C ASN A 57 -3.70 -10.96 30.02
N LEU A 58 -3.96 -10.42 28.83
CA LEU A 58 -3.12 -9.44 28.15
C LEU A 58 -3.84 -8.08 28.09
N PRO A 59 -3.08 -6.98 28.17
CA PRO A 59 -3.65 -5.64 27.94
C PRO A 59 -4.32 -5.56 26.56
N GLN A 60 -5.49 -4.94 26.48
CA GLN A 60 -6.34 -4.88 25.29
C GLN A 60 -5.63 -4.43 24.00
N TYR A 61 -4.61 -3.58 24.11
CA TYR A 61 -3.90 -3.01 22.96
C TYR A 61 -2.52 -3.63 22.71
N THR A 62 -2.19 -4.77 23.33
CA THR A 62 -0.86 -5.39 23.24
C THR A 62 -0.44 -5.64 21.79
N PHE A 63 -1.32 -6.18 20.96
CA PHE A 63 -1.01 -6.49 19.55
C PHE A 63 -0.87 -5.24 18.69
N TRP A 64 -1.63 -4.18 18.99
CA TRP A 64 -1.51 -2.89 18.32
C TRP A 64 -0.23 -2.16 18.73
N ASN A 65 0.17 -2.25 19.97
CA ASN A 65 1.45 -1.71 20.44
C ASN A 65 2.63 -2.45 19.78
N ALA A 66 2.55 -3.79 19.68
CA ALA A 66 3.54 -4.58 18.95
C ALA A 66 3.62 -4.18 17.47
N PHE A 67 2.47 -4.04 16.79
CA PHE A 67 2.41 -3.51 15.42
C PHE A 67 3.02 -2.11 15.32
N GLY A 68 2.74 -1.23 16.26
CA GLY A 68 3.32 0.12 16.32
C GLY A 68 4.84 0.11 16.42
N ILE A 69 5.41 -0.74 17.29
CA ILE A 69 6.86 -0.91 17.44
C ILE A 69 7.47 -1.42 16.13
N ILE A 70 6.90 -2.47 15.52
CA ILE A 70 7.37 -3.02 14.24
C ILE A 70 7.35 -1.93 13.16
N SER A 71 6.29 -1.13 13.11
CA SER A 71 6.15 -0.03 12.15
C SER A 71 7.22 1.03 12.35
N ILE A 72 7.49 1.45 13.58
CA ILE A 72 8.53 2.44 13.91
C ILE A 72 9.91 1.90 13.51
N VAL A 73 10.24 0.67 13.86
CA VAL A 73 11.53 0.04 13.49
C VAL A 73 11.69 -0.01 11.96
N TYR A 74 10.63 -0.36 11.24
CA TYR A 74 10.64 -0.38 9.78
C TYR A 74 10.86 1.02 9.18
N PHE A 75 10.20 2.06 9.72
CA PHE A 75 10.41 3.43 9.26
C PHE A 75 11.83 3.93 9.55
N ILE A 76 12.37 3.66 10.73
CA ILE A 76 13.76 3.99 11.07
C ILE A 76 14.71 3.29 10.10
N TYR A 77 14.48 2.01 9.80
CA TYR A 77 15.28 1.26 8.82
C TYR A 77 15.27 1.94 7.44
N ILE A 78 14.08 2.36 6.95
CA ILE A 78 13.97 3.06 5.65
C ILE A 78 14.72 4.39 5.68
N ILE A 79 14.59 5.18 6.75
CA ILE A 79 15.28 6.47 6.89
C ILE A 79 16.80 6.26 6.87
N VAL A 80 17.30 5.31 7.66
CA VAL A 80 18.74 4.97 7.71
C VAL A 80 19.23 4.52 6.34
N LYS A 81 18.48 3.63 5.68
CA LYS A 81 18.81 3.17 4.33
C LYS A 81 18.89 4.32 3.33
N TYR A 82 17.95 5.26 3.40
CA TYR A 82 17.93 6.42 2.50
C TYR A 82 19.12 7.36 2.75
N PHE A 83 19.50 7.59 3.98
CA PHE A 83 20.62 8.48 4.34
C PHE A 83 21.99 7.84 4.07
N PHE A 84 22.19 6.57 4.38
CA PHE A 84 23.48 5.89 4.29
C PHE A 84 23.75 5.28 2.91
N PHE A 85 22.73 4.74 2.27
CA PHE A 85 22.87 4.15 0.92
C PHE A 85 22.30 5.15 -0.08
N ARG A 86 23.11 6.07 -0.60
CA ARG A 86 22.75 6.98 -1.70
C ARG A 86 22.11 6.16 -2.82
N ILE A 87 20.81 5.93 -2.75
CA ILE A 87 20.04 5.28 -3.81
C ILE A 87 20.09 6.26 -4.98
N LYS A 88 20.73 5.86 -6.09
CA LYS A 88 20.68 6.62 -7.35
C LYS A 88 19.22 6.95 -7.60
N ALA A 89 18.93 8.22 -7.77
CA ALA A 89 17.59 8.67 -8.07
C ALA A 89 17.17 8.03 -9.41
N ASP A 90 16.34 7.01 -9.34
CA ASP A 90 15.61 6.53 -10.52
C ASP A 90 14.85 7.72 -11.12
N VAL A 91 14.82 7.79 -12.44
CA VAL A 91 14.03 8.81 -13.14
C VAL A 91 12.59 8.65 -12.67
N LYS A 92 12.14 9.59 -11.80
CA LYS A 92 10.80 9.53 -11.25
C LYS A 92 9.81 10.00 -12.30
N THR A 93 8.88 9.13 -12.69
CA THR A 93 7.72 9.57 -13.46
C THR A 93 6.86 10.51 -12.63
N TYR A 94 6.16 11.43 -13.28
CA TYR A 94 5.24 12.39 -12.64
C TYR A 94 4.22 11.68 -11.72
N THR A 95 3.69 10.54 -12.15
CA THR A 95 2.76 9.72 -11.38
C THR A 95 3.38 9.19 -10.08
N LYS A 96 4.61 8.68 -10.13
CA LYS A 96 5.33 8.20 -8.93
C LYS A 96 5.61 9.35 -7.94
N ASP A 97 5.94 10.55 -8.44
CA ASP A 97 6.18 11.70 -7.57
C ASP A 97 4.90 12.14 -6.84
N ILE A 98 3.76 12.19 -7.55
CA ILE A 98 2.46 12.48 -6.93
C ILE A 98 2.10 11.42 -5.89
N LEU A 99 2.20 10.13 -6.24
CA LEU A 99 1.90 9.04 -5.31
C LEU A 99 2.78 9.08 -4.07
N HIS A 100 4.05 9.45 -4.21
CA HIS A 100 4.95 9.60 -3.07
C HIS A 100 4.50 10.72 -2.12
N LYS A 101 4.11 11.88 -2.67
CA LYS A 101 3.60 13.02 -1.89
C LYS A 101 2.27 12.68 -1.20
N LEU A 102 1.37 11.98 -1.88
CA LEU A 102 0.10 11.51 -1.31
C LEU A 102 0.32 10.47 -0.21
N ASN A 103 1.28 9.56 -0.39
CA ASN A 103 1.64 8.60 0.65
C ASN A 103 2.23 9.27 1.88
N LEU A 104 3.02 10.34 1.71
CA LEU A 104 3.51 11.15 2.82
C LEU A 104 2.35 11.80 3.59
N GLY A 105 1.38 12.40 2.87
CA GLY A 105 0.18 12.97 3.48
C GLY A 105 -0.65 11.92 4.25
N PHE A 106 -0.77 10.71 3.69
CA PHE A 106 -1.41 9.58 4.37
C PHE A 106 -0.70 9.23 5.68
N ILE A 107 0.63 9.11 5.68
CA ILE A 107 1.43 8.77 6.87
C ILE A 107 1.26 9.85 7.96
N ILE A 108 1.31 11.14 7.59
CA ILE A 108 1.10 12.25 8.53
C ILE A 108 -0.30 12.19 9.13
N SER A 109 -1.34 11.97 8.31
CA SER A 109 -2.72 11.87 8.77
C SER A 109 -2.94 10.66 9.69
N MET A 110 -2.36 9.52 9.35
CA MET A 110 -2.38 8.31 10.18
C MET A 110 -1.71 8.56 11.54
N PHE A 111 -0.53 9.19 11.53
CA PHE A 111 0.18 9.54 12.76
C PHE A 111 -0.63 10.49 13.63
N PHE A 112 -1.29 11.49 13.05
CA PHE A 112 -2.15 12.42 13.77
C PHE A 112 -3.30 11.69 14.46
N ILE A 113 -3.99 10.78 13.78
CA ILE A 113 -5.07 9.97 14.39
C ILE A 113 -4.53 9.13 15.55
N ILE A 114 -3.39 8.45 15.35
CA ILE A 114 -2.76 7.62 16.40
C ILE A 114 -2.41 8.47 17.64
N VAL A 115 -1.82 9.65 17.44
CA VAL A 115 -1.46 10.55 18.56
C VAL A 115 -2.70 11.01 19.30
N THR A 116 -3.77 11.43 18.61
CA THR A 116 -5.01 11.91 19.25
C THR A 116 -5.70 10.80 20.04
N VAL A 117 -5.66 9.54 19.57
CA VAL A 117 -6.16 8.39 20.34
C VAL A 117 -5.28 8.12 21.57
N ASN A 118 -3.95 8.15 21.44
CA ASN A 118 -3.05 7.93 22.58
C ASN A 118 -3.16 9.02 23.65
N LEU A 119 -3.40 10.27 23.26
CA LEU A 119 -3.66 11.38 24.17
C LEU A 119 -5.07 11.33 24.78
N LYS A 120 -5.87 10.31 24.45
CA LYS A 120 -7.27 10.14 24.91
C LYS A 120 -8.19 11.31 24.52
N ILE A 121 -7.83 12.09 23.50
CA ILE A 121 -8.68 13.14 22.92
C ILE A 121 -9.75 12.50 22.06
N LEU A 122 -9.40 11.41 21.37
CA LEU A 122 -10.27 10.64 20.51
C LEU A 122 -10.48 9.24 21.10
N GLU A 123 -11.71 8.75 21.12
CA GLU A 123 -11.98 7.36 21.50
C GLU A 123 -11.35 6.37 20.52
N VAL A 124 -10.86 5.27 21.06
CA VAL A 124 -10.15 4.23 20.28
C VAL A 124 -11.00 3.69 19.14
N ASN A 125 -12.29 3.45 19.40
CA ASN A 125 -13.23 2.93 18.39
C ASN A 125 -13.38 3.90 17.21
N VAL A 126 -13.55 5.20 17.51
CA VAL A 126 -13.61 6.25 16.49
C VAL A 126 -12.29 6.34 15.73
N GLY A 127 -11.16 6.22 16.42
CA GLY A 127 -9.84 6.21 15.81
C GLY A 127 -9.68 5.10 14.75
N PHE A 128 -10.13 3.88 15.07
CA PHE A 128 -10.09 2.77 14.10
C PHE A 128 -11.01 3.00 12.88
N ILE A 129 -12.20 3.55 13.11
CA ILE A 129 -13.12 3.90 12.01
C ILE A 129 -12.48 4.95 11.09
N LEU A 130 -11.85 5.97 11.64
CA LEU A 130 -11.13 6.99 10.88
C LEU A 130 -9.91 6.40 10.13
N LEU A 131 -9.20 5.45 10.75
CA LEU A 131 -8.10 4.74 10.07
C LEU A 131 -8.61 3.93 8.88
N ILE A 132 -9.73 3.19 9.02
CA ILE A 132 -10.33 2.43 7.91
C ILE A 132 -10.76 3.39 6.79
N ASN A 133 -11.37 4.52 7.13
CA ASN A 133 -11.74 5.55 6.15
C ASN A 133 -10.50 6.11 5.42
N LEU A 134 -9.43 6.37 6.14
CA LEU A 134 -8.16 6.86 5.59
C LEU A 134 -7.49 5.79 4.69
N TYR A 135 -7.61 4.50 5.03
CA TYR A 135 -7.15 3.40 4.18
C TYR A 135 -7.90 3.39 2.85
N GLY A 136 -9.23 3.52 2.87
CA GLY A 136 -10.04 3.63 1.65
C GLY A 136 -9.56 4.77 0.74
N PHE A 137 -9.29 5.94 1.32
CA PHE A 137 -8.77 7.08 0.56
C PHE A 137 -7.42 6.77 -0.08
N ARG A 138 -6.46 6.22 0.67
CA ARG A 138 -5.14 5.85 0.14
C ARG A 138 -5.24 4.85 -0.99
N ILE A 139 -6.07 3.80 -0.82
CA ILE A 139 -6.25 2.74 -1.81
C ILE A 139 -6.89 3.30 -3.08
N LEU A 140 -7.89 4.20 -2.94
CA LEU A 140 -8.51 4.87 -4.07
C LEU A 140 -7.50 5.67 -4.88
N MET A 141 -6.66 6.46 -4.20
CA MET A 141 -5.64 7.28 -4.87
C MET A 141 -4.65 6.42 -5.65
N GLN A 142 -4.21 5.31 -5.05
CA GLN A 142 -3.33 4.35 -5.74
C GLN A 142 -4.04 3.71 -6.95
N GLY A 143 -5.27 3.23 -6.76
CA GLY A 143 -6.05 2.59 -7.82
C GLY A 143 -6.36 3.53 -8.98
N SER A 144 -6.66 4.80 -8.69
CA SER A 144 -6.93 5.82 -9.70
C SER A 144 -5.65 6.21 -10.46
N ALA A 145 -4.54 6.41 -9.76
CA ALA A 145 -3.27 6.80 -10.39
C ALA A 145 -2.70 5.70 -11.28
N LEU A 146 -2.89 4.42 -10.91
CA LEU A 146 -2.44 3.26 -11.67
C LEU A 146 -3.50 2.69 -12.61
N ASN A 147 -4.71 3.26 -12.64
CA ASN A 147 -5.88 2.76 -13.37
C ASN A 147 -6.15 1.27 -13.09
N PHE A 148 -6.04 0.86 -11.80
CA PHE A 148 -6.16 -0.52 -11.37
C PHE A 148 -7.46 -0.75 -10.58
N ARG A 149 -8.47 -1.31 -11.25
CA ARG A 149 -9.84 -1.50 -10.72
C ARG A 149 -9.91 -2.24 -9.37
N PRO A 150 -9.11 -3.29 -9.08
CA PRO A 150 -9.18 -3.98 -7.80
C PRO A 150 -8.92 -3.07 -6.59
N PHE A 151 -8.01 -2.09 -6.71
CA PHE A 151 -7.80 -1.10 -5.65
C PHE A 151 -9.01 -0.19 -5.47
N ILE A 152 -9.67 0.23 -6.56
CA ILE A 152 -10.86 1.09 -6.49
C ILE A 152 -12.00 0.36 -5.75
N ILE A 153 -12.22 -0.92 -6.08
CA ILE A 153 -13.21 -1.76 -5.40
C ILE A 153 -12.84 -1.94 -3.92
N GLY A 154 -11.57 -2.21 -3.61
CA GLY A 154 -11.07 -2.31 -2.24
C GLY A 154 -11.30 -1.04 -1.41
N ALA A 155 -11.14 0.13 -2.03
CA ALA A 155 -11.40 1.42 -1.37
C ALA A 155 -12.88 1.59 -1.00
N VAL A 156 -13.79 1.24 -1.91
CA VAL A 156 -15.24 1.27 -1.65
C VAL A 156 -15.61 0.33 -0.51
N ILE A 157 -15.04 -0.88 -0.48
CA ILE A 157 -15.26 -1.85 0.61
C ILE A 157 -14.77 -1.26 1.94
N CYS A 158 -13.60 -0.63 1.99
CA CYS A 158 -13.10 0.02 3.21
C CYS A 158 -14.09 1.09 3.71
N TRP A 159 -14.65 1.92 2.84
CA TRP A 159 -15.62 2.94 3.25
C TRP A 159 -16.93 2.34 3.73
N VAL A 160 -17.44 1.31 3.06
CA VAL A 160 -18.61 0.56 3.54
C VAL A 160 -18.34 -0.04 4.92
N MET A 161 -17.16 -0.63 5.14
CA MET A 161 -16.76 -1.17 6.44
C MET A 161 -16.61 -0.07 7.51
N ALA A 162 -16.07 1.09 7.16
CA ALA A 162 -16.02 2.23 8.07
C ALA A 162 -17.43 2.68 8.50
N LEU A 163 -18.40 2.75 7.57
CA LEU A 163 -19.79 3.05 7.88
C LEU A 163 -20.42 1.96 8.74
N VAL A 164 -20.21 0.68 8.45
CA VAL A 164 -20.69 -0.45 9.28
C VAL A 164 -20.13 -0.37 10.69
N GLY A 165 -18.86 0.07 10.85
CA GLY A 165 -18.24 0.28 12.16
C GLY A 165 -18.94 1.32 13.03
N LEU A 166 -19.65 2.29 12.43
CA LEU A 166 -20.39 3.31 13.16
C LEU A 166 -21.66 2.77 13.85
N PHE A 167 -22.26 1.69 13.33
CA PHE A 167 -23.51 1.14 13.85
C PHE A 167 -23.32 0.27 15.09
N PHE A 168 -22.15 -0.35 15.25
CA PHE A 168 -21.88 -1.27 16.35
C PHE A 168 -20.63 -0.84 17.11
N TYR A 169 -20.81 -0.21 18.25
CA TYR A 169 -19.77 0.52 18.96
C TYR A 169 -19.06 -0.35 20.01
N SER A 170 -18.74 -1.61 19.70
CA SER A 170 -17.93 -2.47 20.55
C SER A 170 -16.54 -2.68 19.97
N TYR A 171 -15.52 -2.76 20.83
CA TYR A 171 -14.14 -3.01 20.41
C TYR A 171 -14.00 -4.26 19.55
N ASN A 172 -14.63 -5.37 19.96
CA ASN A 172 -14.58 -6.63 19.22
C ASN A 172 -15.17 -6.50 17.82
N TRP A 173 -16.28 -5.79 17.70
CA TRP A 173 -16.91 -5.54 16.42
C TRP A 173 -16.01 -4.73 15.49
N ILE A 174 -15.40 -3.68 16.03
CA ILE A 174 -14.49 -2.82 15.25
C ILE A 174 -13.25 -3.59 14.80
N MET A 175 -12.69 -4.48 15.62
CA MET A 175 -11.58 -5.34 15.23
C MET A 175 -11.99 -6.30 14.09
N ALA A 176 -13.19 -6.87 14.12
CA ALA A 176 -13.70 -7.71 13.03
C ALA A 176 -13.91 -6.90 11.75
N VAL A 177 -14.52 -5.73 11.84
CA VAL A 177 -14.72 -4.81 10.71
C VAL A 177 -13.38 -4.38 10.11
N HIS A 178 -12.41 -4.05 10.96
CA HIS A 178 -11.06 -3.68 10.51
C HIS A 178 -10.35 -4.84 9.80
N ALA A 179 -10.46 -6.07 10.33
CA ALA A 179 -9.89 -7.26 9.71
C ALA A 179 -10.48 -7.50 8.30
N ILE A 180 -11.80 -7.37 8.14
CA ILE A 180 -12.48 -7.48 6.84
C ILE A 180 -12.04 -6.37 5.89
N ALA A 181 -11.99 -5.12 6.35
CA ALA A 181 -11.56 -3.98 5.55
C ALA A 181 -10.13 -4.16 5.03
N VAL A 182 -9.22 -4.63 5.88
CA VAL A 182 -7.82 -4.90 5.49
C VAL A 182 -7.70 -6.07 4.52
N LEU A 183 -8.45 -7.15 4.75
CA LEU A 183 -8.44 -8.32 3.85
C LEU A 183 -8.84 -7.93 2.42
N PHE A 184 -9.97 -7.24 2.27
CA PHE A 184 -10.52 -6.86 0.97
C PHE A 184 -9.89 -5.58 0.40
N GLY A 185 -9.40 -4.67 1.23
CA GLY A 185 -8.79 -3.43 0.81
C GLY A 185 -7.30 -3.54 0.48
N TYR A 186 -6.54 -4.34 1.23
CA TYR A 186 -5.08 -4.45 1.11
C TYR A 186 -4.62 -5.77 0.54
N ILE A 187 -5.03 -6.90 1.16
CA ILE A 187 -4.44 -8.20 0.85
C ILE A 187 -4.88 -8.69 -0.52
N ILE A 188 -6.17 -8.75 -0.77
CA ILE A 188 -6.69 -9.24 -2.05
C ILE A 188 -6.25 -8.35 -3.22
N PRO A 189 -6.44 -7.01 -3.19
CA PRO A 189 -5.96 -6.16 -4.28
C PRO A 189 -4.44 -6.19 -4.43
N GLY A 190 -3.67 -6.32 -3.33
CA GLY A 190 -2.23 -6.47 -3.35
C GLY A 190 -1.78 -7.74 -4.09
N HIS A 191 -2.42 -8.89 -3.84
CA HIS A 191 -2.14 -10.12 -4.57
C HIS A 191 -2.48 -10.02 -6.06
N LEU A 192 -3.61 -9.39 -6.39
CA LEU A 192 -4.00 -9.16 -7.78
C LEU A 192 -3.01 -8.24 -8.50
N ALA A 193 -2.52 -7.18 -7.83
CA ALA A 193 -1.50 -6.29 -8.37
C ALA A 193 -0.18 -7.03 -8.62
N ASN A 194 0.24 -7.88 -7.67
CA ASN A 194 1.45 -8.69 -7.82
C ASN A 194 1.35 -9.67 -8.99
N GLN A 195 0.21 -10.32 -9.18
CA GLN A 195 -0.03 -11.21 -10.31
C GLN A 195 0.02 -10.45 -11.64
N ASP A 196 -0.62 -9.30 -11.73
CA ASP A 196 -0.64 -8.47 -12.95
C ASP A 196 0.75 -7.93 -13.30
N PHE A 197 1.52 -7.52 -12.29
CA PHE A 197 2.92 -7.10 -12.46
C PHE A 197 3.79 -8.23 -13.01
N ASN A 198 3.69 -9.43 -12.44
CA ASN A 198 4.48 -10.57 -12.86
C ASN A 198 4.14 -11.04 -14.30
N LYS A 199 2.84 -11.04 -14.67
CA LYS A 199 2.42 -11.36 -16.05
C LYS A 199 3.04 -10.38 -17.05
N THR A 200 3.00 -9.09 -16.77
CA THR A 200 3.56 -8.07 -17.67
C THR A 200 5.07 -8.21 -17.81
N LYS A 201 5.77 -8.53 -16.72
CA LYS A 201 7.21 -8.75 -16.73
C LYS A 201 7.61 -9.92 -17.65
N ILE A 202 6.88 -11.04 -17.58
CA ILE A 202 7.12 -12.23 -18.41
C ILE A 202 6.92 -11.87 -19.89
N THR A 203 5.81 -11.22 -20.24
CA THR A 203 5.49 -10.85 -21.63
C THR A 203 6.56 -9.93 -22.25
N LEU A 204 7.10 -9.00 -21.46
CA LEU A 204 8.19 -8.11 -21.93
C LEU A 204 9.50 -8.86 -22.13
N THR A 205 9.79 -9.86 -21.30
CA THR A 205 11.01 -10.68 -21.42
C THR A 205 10.95 -11.59 -22.66
N GLU A 206 9.80 -12.21 -22.92
CA GLU A 206 9.57 -13.05 -24.10
C GLU A 206 9.60 -12.23 -25.39
N GLY A 207 8.96 -11.05 -25.41
CA GLY A 207 8.96 -10.15 -26.57
C GLY A 207 10.36 -9.70 -26.99
N ASN A 208 11.29 -9.54 -26.04
CA ASN A 208 12.68 -9.20 -26.32
C ASN A 208 13.50 -10.37 -26.87
N GLN A 209 13.12 -11.63 -26.60
CA GLN A 209 13.81 -12.82 -27.16
C GLN A 209 13.48 -13.09 -28.63
N TYR A 210 12.33 -12.66 -29.12
CA TYR A 210 11.93 -12.84 -30.53
C TYR A 210 12.35 -11.66 -31.42
N SER A 211 13.02 -10.65 -30.91
CA SER A 211 13.48 -9.47 -31.65
C SER A 211 15.00 -9.46 -31.92
N VAL A 212 15.69 -10.56 -31.64
CA VAL A 212 17.10 -10.84 -32.02
C VAL A 212 17.14 -11.79 -33.18
#